data_64ea8bcfee2b775995d1e9cdec20a38a
#
_entry.id   64ea8bcfee2b775995d1e9cdec20a38a
#
_cell.length_a   1.000
_cell.length_b   1.000
_cell.length_c   1.000
_cell.angle_alpha   90.00
_cell.angle_beta   90.00
_cell.angle_gamma   90.00
#
_symmetry.space_group_name_H-M   'P 1'
#
loop_
_entity.id
_entity.type
_entity.pdbx_description
1 polymer ?
#
loop_
_entity_poly.entity_id
_entity_poly.type
_entity_poly.pdbx_seq_one_letter_code
_entity_poly.pdbx_strand_id
1 'polypeptide(L)'
;MRADLGELEREVLHIVWRAGPASADQVRQRLRRPLKESTIRTVLSRLEAKGYLTHGREQRTYMYRAAKTPAHLAARAVQRVADWFCDGSVDAVLLGMVEAKLLSRRDLRRLIDKVEKGNSGEK
;
A
#
# COMPACT_ATOMS: atom_id res chain seq x y z
N MET A 1 2.15 5.95 18.08
CA MET A 1 2.76 5.28 16.93
C MET A 1 2.29 5.93 15.63
N ARG A 2 3.19 6.14 14.74
CA ARG A 2 2.87 6.84 13.50
C ARG A 2 3.10 5.92 12.31
N ALA A 3 2.11 5.85 11.45
CA ALA A 3 2.24 5.09 10.21
C ALA A 3 3.23 5.79 9.28
N ASP A 4 3.74 5.02 8.31
CA ASP A 4 4.63 5.52 7.27
C ASP A 4 3.96 6.59 6.41
N LEU A 5 2.64 6.51 6.28
CA LEU A 5 1.85 7.37 5.43
C LEU A 5 0.94 8.26 6.26
N GLY A 6 0.87 9.53 5.87
CA GLY A 6 -0.11 10.44 6.44
C GLY A 6 -1.49 10.18 5.84
N GLU A 7 -2.48 10.86 6.39
CA GLU A 7 -3.87 10.65 5.96
C GLU A 7 -4.07 11.02 4.49
N LEU A 8 -3.57 12.18 4.09
CA LEU A 8 -3.71 12.63 2.71
C LEU A 8 -2.94 11.71 1.75
N GLU A 9 -1.76 11.26 2.18
CA GLU A 9 -0.99 10.33 1.35
C GLU A 9 -1.76 9.04 1.11
N ARG A 10 -2.43 8.52 2.14
CA ARG A 10 -3.22 7.30 1.98
C ARG A 10 -4.39 7.52 1.04
N GLU A 11 -5.06 8.67 1.14
CA GLU A 11 -6.17 8.97 0.25
C GLU A 11 -5.73 9.02 -1.20
N VAL A 12 -4.61 9.70 -1.45
CA VAL A 12 -4.08 9.83 -2.80
C VAL A 12 -3.67 8.46 -3.34
N LEU A 13 -3.00 7.68 -2.51
CA LEU A 13 -2.56 6.35 -2.92
C LEU A 13 -3.74 5.46 -3.29
N HIS A 14 -4.82 5.51 -2.50
CA HIS A 14 -6.02 4.74 -2.80
C HIS A 14 -6.64 5.15 -4.13
N ILE A 15 -6.62 6.44 -4.43
CA ILE A 15 -7.15 6.92 -5.70
C ILE A 15 -6.37 6.33 -6.86
N VAL A 16 -5.04 6.34 -6.76
CA VAL A 16 -4.20 5.81 -7.83
C VAL A 16 -4.42 4.30 -7.98
N TRP A 17 -4.55 3.58 -6.88
CA TRP A 17 -4.80 2.14 -6.95
C TRP A 17 -6.10 1.84 -7.70
N ARG A 18 -7.15 2.61 -7.42
CA ARG A 18 -8.46 2.35 -8.03
C ARG A 18 -8.56 2.84 -9.46
N ALA A 19 -7.95 3.98 -9.72
CA ALA A 19 -8.06 4.59 -11.04
C ALA A 19 -7.11 3.99 -12.05
N GLY A 20 -6.04 3.33 -11.57
CA GLY A 20 -4.93 2.98 -12.44
C GLY A 20 -4.08 4.22 -12.66
N PRO A 21 -3.33 4.31 -13.76
CA PRO A 21 -2.48 5.47 -13.98
C PRO A 21 -3.30 6.76 -13.96
N ALA A 22 -2.81 7.75 -13.24
CA ALA A 22 -3.55 9.00 -13.06
C ALA A 22 -2.58 10.17 -12.98
N SER A 23 -2.98 11.30 -13.53
CA SER A 23 -2.23 12.55 -13.42
C SER A 23 -2.58 13.23 -12.10
N ALA A 24 -1.76 14.23 -11.74
CA ALA A 24 -2.04 15.01 -10.53
C ALA A 24 -3.42 15.68 -10.62
N ASP A 25 -3.79 16.18 -11.78
CA ASP A 25 -5.09 16.80 -11.93
C ASP A 25 -6.23 15.82 -11.76
N GLN A 26 -6.08 14.62 -12.31
CA GLN A 26 -7.09 13.58 -12.16
C GLN A 26 -7.25 13.17 -10.71
N VAL A 27 -6.15 13.05 -9.98
CA VAL A 27 -6.20 12.74 -8.56
C VAL A 27 -6.91 13.86 -7.80
N ARG A 28 -6.56 15.11 -8.12
CA ARG A 28 -7.18 16.24 -7.45
C ARG A 28 -8.69 16.23 -7.63
N GLN A 29 -9.15 15.91 -8.83
CA GLN A 29 -10.59 15.89 -9.11
C GLN A 29 -11.33 14.82 -8.31
N ARG A 30 -10.66 13.76 -7.94
CA ARG A 30 -11.29 12.67 -7.20
C ARG A 30 -11.23 12.85 -5.70
N LEU A 31 -10.38 13.76 -5.24
CA LEU A 31 -10.36 14.08 -3.82
C LEU A 31 -11.57 14.95 -3.47
N ARG A 32 -12.07 14.75 -2.26
CA ARG A 32 -13.22 15.51 -1.80
C ARG A 32 -12.82 16.78 -1.09
N ARG A 33 -11.57 17.17 -1.22
CA ARG A 33 -11.03 18.36 -0.58
C ARG A 33 -10.62 19.36 -1.65
N PRO A 34 -10.82 20.66 -1.39
CA PRO A 34 -10.42 21.69 -2.36
C PRO A 34 -8.93 21.98 -2.21
N LEU A 35 -8.09 21.10 -2.72
CA LEU A 35 -6.65 21.25 -2.65
C LEU A 35 -6.09 21.72 -3.97
N LYS A 36 -4.97 22.43 -3.90
CA LYS A 36 -4.29 22.91 -5.10
C LYS A 36 -3.58 21.75 -5.77
N GLU A 37 -3.43 21.85 -7.09
CA GLU A 37 -2.73 20.84 -7.85
C GLU A 37 -1.28 20.70 -7.37
N SER A 38 -0.63 21.81 -7.01
CA SER A 38 0.73 21.75 -6.53
C SER A 38 0.85 20.94 -5.25
N THR A 39 -0.16 21.01 -4.39
CA THR A 39 -0.19 20.18 -3.17
C THR A 39 -0.24 18.70 -3.54
N ILE A 40 -1.08 18.36 -4.52
CA ILE A 40 -1.20 16.97 -4.94
C ILE A 40 0.10 16.48 -5.56
N ARG A 41 0.76 17.30 -6.36
CA ARG A 41 2.04 16.93 -6.93
C ARG A 41 3.09 16.65 -5.87
N THR A 42 3.09 17.45 -4.81
CA THR A 42 4.01 17.22 -3.70
C THR A 42 3.74 15.88 -3.03
N VAL A 43 2.45 15.57 -2.81
CA VAL A 43 2.07 14.29 -2.19
C VAL A 43 2.48 13.13 -3.08
N LEU A 44 2.21 13.24 -4.39
CA LEU A 44 2.59 12.18 -5.33
C LEU A 44 4.10 11.97 -5.35
N SER A 45 4.88 13.04 -5.32
CA SER A 45 6.34 12.95 -5.29
C SER A 45 6.81 12.25 -4.01
N ARG A 46 6.20 12.56 -2.89
CA ARG A 46 6.54 11.91 -1.63
C ARG A 46 6.23 10.42 -1.67
N LEU A 47 5.08 10.06 -2.23
CA LEU A 47 4.71 8.65 -2.36
C LEU A 47 5.69 7.92 -3.26
N GLU A 48 6.13 8.56 -4.34
CA GLU A 48 7.12 7.96 -5.21
C GLU A 48 8.45 7.79 -4.48
N ALA A 49 8.88 8.80 -3.75
CA ALA A 49 10.14 8.73 -3.00
C ALA A 49 10.11 7.62 -1.96
N LYS A 50 8.93 7.34 -1.40
CA LYS A 50 8.77 6.28 -0.42
C LYS A 50 8.62 4.90 -1.07
N GLY A 51 8.55 4.84 -2.39
CA GLY A 51 8.48 3.57 -3.11
C GLY A 51 7.08 3.04 -3.35
N TYR A 52 6.05 3.84 -3.12
CA TYR A 52 4.67 3.41 -3.32
C TYR A 52 4.18 3.61 -4.75
N LEU A 53 4.72 4.60 -5.43
CA LEU A 53 4.30 4.95 -6.78
C LEU A 53 5.50 5.06 -7.70
N THR A 54 5.23 4.92 -9.00
CA THR A 54 6.18 5.30 -10.05
C THR A 54 5.43 6.21 -11.01
N HIS A 55 6.16 6.86 -11.90
CA HIS A 55 5.48 7.68 -12.90
C HIS A 55 6.14 7.49 -14.26
N GLY A 56 5.34 7.74 -15.30
CA GLY A 56 5.81 7.86 -16.64
C GLY A 56 5.23 9.11 -17.25
N ARG A 57 5.49 9.33 -18.51
CA ARG A 57 4.96 10.49 -19.21
C ARG A 57 4.05 10.05 -20.34
N GLU A 58 2.92 10.73 -20.45
CA GLU A 58 2.07 10.62 -21.64
C GLU A 58 1.89 12.03 -22.15
N GLN A 59 2.47 12.34 -23.27
CA GLN A 59 2.35 13.65 -23.92
C GLN A 59 2.81 14.76 -23.02
N ARG A 60 3.52 14.91 -22.23
CA ARG A 60 3.95 15.97 -21.34
C ARG A 60 3.29 15.93 -19.98
N THR A 61 2.45 14.90 -19.76
CA THR A 61 1.78 14.77 -18.49
C THR A 61 2.37 13.61 -17.73
N TYR A 62 2.69 13.84 -16.46
CA TYR A 62 3.14 12.76 -15.59
C TYR A 62 1.95 11.92 -15.19
N MET A 63 2.06 10.62 -15.43
CA MET A 63 1.02 9.67 -15.04
C MET A 63 1.60 8.77 -13.96
N TYR A 64 0.96 8.78 -12.81
CA TYR A 64 1.42 8.02 -11.66
C TYR A 64 0.66 6.70 -11.56
N ARG A 65 1.38 5.65 -11.19
CA ARG A 65 0.81 4.33 -11.04
C ARG A 65 1.41 3.65 -9.82
N ALA A 66 0.69 2.64 -9.32
CA ALA A 66 1.18 1.90 -8.16
C ALA A 66 2.45 1.15 -8.52
N ALA A 67 3.46 1.28 -7.68
CA ALA A 67 4.71 0.56 -7.87
C ALA A 67 4.57 -0.91 -7.51
N LYS A 68 3.70 -1.21 -6.54
CA LYS A 68 3.48 -2.56 -6.07
C LYS A 68 2.02 -2.72 -5.68
N THR A 69 1.60 -3.96 -5.50
CA THR A 69 0.22 -4.23 -5.10
C THR A 69 -0.03 -3.71 -3.69
N PRO A 70 -1.28 -3.41 -3.35
CA PRO A 70 -1.61 -3.01 -1.98
C PRO A 70 -1.16 -4.03 -0.95
N ALA A 71 -1.29 -5.32 -1.26
CA ALA A 71 -0.87 -6.36 -0.32
C ALA A 71 0.63 -6.31 -0.05
N HIS A 72 1.44 -6.06 -1.07
CA HIS A 72 2.88 -5.94 -0.90
C HIS A 72 3.26 -4.75 -0.03
N LEU A 73 2.57 -3.62 -0.24
CA LEU A 73 2.86 -2.43 0.54
C LEU A 73 2.42 -2.59 1.98
N ALA A 74 1.28 -3.27 2.19
CA ALA A 74 0.82 -3.57 3.54
C ALA A 74 1.80 -4.49 4.27
N ALA A 75 2.38 -5.46 3.55
CA ALA A 75 3.35 -6.36 4.15
C ALA A 75 4.58 -5.61 4.65
N ARG A 76 5.03 -4.60 3.91
CA ARG A 76 6.15 -3.78 4.35
C ARG A 76 5.80 -3.01 5.62
N ALA A 77 4.57 -2.53 5.71
CA ALA A 77 4.12 -1.84 6.91
C ALA A 77 4.07 -2.79 8.11
N VAL A 78 3.67 -4.03 7.88
CA VAL A 78 3.63 -5.03 8.94
C VAL A 78 5.03 -5.27 9.50
N GLN A 79 6.06 -5.26 8.65
CA GLN A 79 7.42 -5.43 9.14
C GLN A 79 7.81 -4.30 10.11
N ARG A 80 7.38 -3.07 9.84
CA ARG A 80 7.64 -1.96 10.75
C ARG A 80 6.92 -2.17 12.09
N VAL A 81 5.68 -2.62 12.02
CA VAL A 81 4.90 -2.92 13.23
C VAL A 81 5.62 -4.00 14.04
N ALA A 82 6.11 -5.02 13.36
CA ALA A 82 6.85 -6.09 14.04
C ALA A 82 8.11 -5.53 14.70
N ASP A 83 8.82 -4.63 14.01
CA ASP A 83 10.02 -4.03 14.56
C ASP A 83 9.71 -3.21 15.82
N TRP A 84 8.61 -2.48 15.79
CA TRP A 84 8.25 -1.61 16.92
C TRP A 84 7.77 -2.37 18.14
N PHE A 85 7.02 -3.46 17.96
CA PHE A 85 6.32 -4.11 19.06
C PHE A 85 6.77 -5.54 19.33
N CYS A 86 7.38 -6.20 18.37
CA CYS A 86 7.65 -7.64 18.46
C CYS A 86 9.09 -7.97 18.13
N ASP A 87 10.01 -7.03 18.34
CA ASP A 87 11.43 -7.24 18.09
C ASP A 87 11.72 -7.80 16.70
N GLY A 88 10.95 -7.37 15.72
CA GLY A 88 11.14 -7.78 14.33
C GLY A 88 10.47 -9.09 13.95
N SER A 89 9.74 -9.71 14.87
CA SER A 89 9.13 -11.01 14.60
C SER A 89 7.75 -10.87 14.00
N VAL A 90 7.63 -11.18 12.71
CA VAL A 90 6.33 -11.21 12.05
C VAL A 90 5.49 -12.37 12.59
N ASP A 91 6.14 -13.47 12.98
CA ASP A 91 5.43 -14.60 13.59
C ASP A 91 4.65 -14.16 14.82
N ALA A 92 5.28 -13.30 15.65
CA ALA A 92 4.61 -12.80 16.84
C ALA A 92 3.41 -11.93 16.49
N VAL A 93 3.51 -11.15 15.41
CA VAL A 93 2.38 -10.36 14.95
C VAL A 93 1.23 -11.27 14.54
N LEU A 94 1.54 -12.32 13.77
CA LEU A 94 0.51 -13.27 13.33
C LEU A 94 -0.16 -13.96 14.51
N LEU A 95 0.64 -14.38 15.49
CA LEU A 95 0.08 -15.01 16.67
C LEU A 95 -0.87 -14.06 17.40
N GLY A 96 -0.47 -12.80 17.54
CA GLY A 96 -1.33 -11.80 18.15
C GLY A 96 -2.63 -11.61 17.37
N MET A 97 -2.56 -11.69 16.04
CA MET A 97 -3.76 -11.57 15.23
C MET A 97 -4.73 -12.72 15.47
N VAL A 98 -4.19 -13.93 15.67
CA VAL A 98 -5.05 -15.07 15.99
C VAL A 98 -5.68 -14.89 17.37
N GLU A 99 -4.88 -14.45 18.34
CA GLU A 99 -5.39 -14.22 19.68
C GLU A 99 -6.45 -13.12 19.70
N ALA A 100 -6.29 -12.11 18.85
CA ALA A 100 -7.25 -11.00 18.74
C ALA A 100 -8.43 -11.35 17.85
N LYS A 101 -8.47 -12.58 17.33
CA LYS A 101 -9.56 -13.07 16.48
C LYS A 101 -9.64 -12.37 15.13
N LEU A 102 -8.53 -11.82 14.67
CA LEU A 102 -8.44 -11.26 13.32
C LEU A 102 -8.16 -12.33 12.28
N LEU A 103 -7.53 -13.43 12.71
CA LEU A 103 -7.27 -14.60 11.87
C LEU A 103 -7.67 -15.84 12.63
N SER A 104 -8.33 -16.78 11.96
CA SER A 104 -8.67 -18.07 12.55
C SER A 104 -7.69 -19.13 12.05
N ARG A 105 -7.73 -20.29 12.70
CA ARG A 105 -6.95 -21.44 12.23
C ARG A 105 -7.35 -21.82 10.81
N ARG A 106 -8.64 -21.71 10.49
CA ARG A 106 -9.12 -22.01 9.15
C ARG A 106 -8.55 -21.01 8.13
N ASP A 107 -8.50 -19.75 8.50
CA ASP A 107 -7.90 -18.75 7.62
C ASP A 107 -6.45 -19.07 7.32
N LEU A 108 -5.71 -19.47 8.33
CA LEU A 108 -4.30 -19.82 8.16
C LEU A 108 -4.12 -21.01 7.22
N ARG A 109 -4.94 -22.02 7.37
CA ARG A 109 -4.88 -23.19 6.48
C ARG A 109 -5.17 -22.80 5.05
N ARG A 110 -6.17 -21.95 4.86
CA ARG A 110 -6.52 -21.48 3.52
C ARG A 110 -5.37 -20.71 2.89
N LEU A 111 -4.69 -19.88 3.69
CA LEU A 111 -3.56 -19.10 3.20
C LEU A 111 -2.39 -20.00 2.84
N ILE A 112 -2.13 -21.02 3.64
CA ILE A 112 -1.06 -21.98 3.34
C ILE A 112 -1.34 -22.65 1.99
N ASP A 113 -2.60 -23.06 1.77
CA ASP A 113 -2.97 -23.70 0.51
C ASP A 113 -2.72 -22.78 -0.66
N LYS A 114 -3.07 -21.51 -0.51
CA LYS A 114 -2.87 -20.54 -1.58
C LYS A 114 -1.40 -20.34 -1.90
N VAL A 115 -0.57 -20.27 -0.87
CA VAL A 115 0.87 -20.11 -1.06
C VAL A 115 1.45 -21.30 -1.79
N GLU A 116 1.05 -22.49 -1.41
CA GLU A 116 1.55 -23.71 -2.04
C GLU A 116 1.11 -23.80 -3.48
N LYS A 117 -0.14 -23.43 -3.77
CA LYS A 117 -0.61 -23.43 -5.16
C LYS A 117 0.09 -22.37 -5.98
N GLY A 118 0.32 -21.19 -5.40
CA GLY A 118 1.04 -20.13 -6.08
C GLY A 118 2.46 -20.55 -6.43
N ASN A 119 3.13 -21.18 -5.48
CA ASN A 119 4.49 -21.66 -5.73
C ASN A 119 4.51 -22.73 -6.79
N SER A 120 3.50 -23.60 -6.82
CA SER A 120 3.41 -24.63 -7.83
C SER A 120 3.19 -24.03 -9.21
N GLY A 121 2.43 -22.96 -9.28
CA GLY A 121 2.13 -22.30 -10.55
C GLY A 121 3.23 -21.40 -11.05
N GLU A 122 4.14 -21.01 -10.19
CA GLU A 122 5.26 -20.17 -10.60
C GLU A 122 6.40 -20.99 -11.14
N LYS A 123 6.90 -20.58 -12.23
CA LYS A 123 8.05 -21.27 -12.81
C LYS A 123 9.02 -20.30 -13.40
#